data_d71a4b4a8a40ee095d6bf3f5f40a25f9
#
_entry.id   d71a4b4a8a40ee095d6bf3f5f40a25f9
#
_cell.length_a   1.000
_cell.length_b   1.000
_cell.length_c   1.000
_cell.angle_alpha   90.00
_cell.angle_beta   90.00
_cell.angle_gamma   90.00
#
_symmetry.space_group_name_H-M   'P 1'
#
loop_
_entity.id
_entity.type
_entity.pdbx_description
1 polymer ?
#
loop_
_entity_poly.entity_id
_entity_poly.type
_entity_poly.pdbx_seq_one_letter_code
_entity_poly.pdbx_strand_id
1 'polypeptide(L)'
;MKTGLLTFYHIHHYGAMLQAYATERAVASLGSECEIIDYYVNQDNALFQRPTGLGSAAHDAHTALHYGPLKARYERFEAFSRENLNISGRRYQSLEELRQAELPYDVLLSGSDQIWNPKIFPDGRFDPVFFGAFSHRRKIAYAPSFGIPRIPDGMEEELRTYLESFSHLSVRERQGQAIVRDITGKDVPVVLDPTLLLERTDWADAARDGGAGQGYILCYCISRPGALAPYIRRLAEETGLPVVQLCGVRQK
;
A
#
# COMPACT_ATOMS: atom_id res chain seq x y z
N MET A 1 23.33 6.01 -6.60
CA MET A 1 22.76 4.69 -6.28
C MET A 1 21.32 4.67 -6.75
N LYS A 2 20.88 3.59 -7.38
CA LYS A 2 19.49 3.45 -7.83
C LYS A 2 18.79 2.35 -7.01
N THR A 3 17.66 2.69 -6.43
CA THR A 3 16.84 1.79 -5.58
C THR A 3 15.57 1.38 -6.32
N GLY A 4 15.33 0.08 -6.43
CA GLY A 4 14.06 -0.47 -6.90
C GLY A 4 13.13 -0.73 -5.72
N LEU A 5 12.01 -0.03 -5.65
CA LEU A 5 11.02 -0.13 -4.58
C LEU A 5 9.94 -1.16 -4.94
N LEU A 6 9.71 -2.09 -4.04
CA LEU A 6 8.65 -3.11 -4.08
C LEU A 6 7.59 -2.76 -3.02
N THR A 7 6.45 -2.28 -3.44
CA THR A 7 5.33 -1.93 -2.54
C THR A 7 4.01 -1.91 -3.29
N PHE A 8 2.91 -1.85 -2.56
CA PHE A 8 1.61 -1.60 -3.18
C PHE A 8 1.48 -0.12 -3.55
N TYR A 9 1.26 0.16 -4.81
CA TYR A 9 1.05 1.52 -5.33
C TYR A 9 -0.14 1.60 -6.30
N HIS A 10 -0.52 0.50 -6.95
CA HIS A 10 -1.60 0.43 -7.96
C HIS A 10 -2.97 0.10 -7.35
N ILE A 11 -3.02 -0.14 -6.06
CA ILE A 11 -4.27 -0.35 -5.33
C ILE A 11 -4.88 1.03 -5.07
N HIS A 12 -6.11 1.26 -5.53
CA HIS A 12 -6.83 2.52 -5.30
C HIS A 12 -7.25 2.68 -3.84
N HIS A 13 -6.25 2.68 -2.97
CA HIS A 13 -6.35 2.84 -1.53
C HIS A 13 -5.45 4.00 -1.07
N TYR A 14 -6.02 4.96 -0.34
CA TYR A 14 -5.30 6.17 0.06
C TYR A 14 -3.98 5.86 0.78
N GLY A 15 -4.01 4.98 1.78
CA GLY A 15 -2.81 4.60 2.53
C GLY A 15 -1.72 3.99 1.66
N ALA A 16 -2.09 3.10 0.73
CA ALA A 16 -1.13 2.45 -0.17
C ALA A 16 -0.43 3.48 -1.08
N MET A 17 -1.18 4.42 -1.64
CA MET A 17 -0.63 5.47 -2.50
C MET A 17 0.27 6.44 -1.73
N LEU A 18 -0.17 6.88 -0.56
CA LEU A 18 0.57 7.85 0.24
C LEU A 18 1.86 7.26 0.82
N GLN A 19 1.85 5.99 1.26
CA GLN A 19 3.07 5.35 1.74
C GLN A 19 4.07 5.09 0.61
N ALA A 20 3.61 4.76 -0.60
CA ALA A 20 4.49 4.59 -1.76
C ALA A 20 5.19 5.92 -2.11
N TYR A 21 4.43 7.01 -2.20
CA TYR A 21 4.95 8.37 -2.38
C TYR A 21 5.96 8.74 -1.31
N ALA A 22 5.60 8.54 -0.04
CA ALA A 22 6.47 8.89 1.08
C ALA A 22 7.76 8.07 1.10
N THR A 23 7.69 6.78 0.79
CA THR A 23 8.89 5.93 0.70
C THR A 23 9.84 6.42 -0.38
N GLU A 24 9.31 6.71 -1.56
CA GLU A 24 10.09 7.23 -2.68
C GLU A 24 10.79 8.54 -2.32
N ARG A 25 10.04 9.51 -1.75
CA ARG A 25 10.59 10.80 -1.32
C ARG A 25 11.63 10.66 -0.22
N ALA A 26 11.38 9.82 0.77
CA ALA A 26 12.33 9.55 1.85
C ALA A 26 13.65 8.94 1.31
N VAL A 27 13.57 8.01 0.36
CA VAL A 27 14.77 7.43 -0.28
C VAL A 27 15.50 8.48 -1.11
N ALA A 28 14.77 9.32 -1.84
CA ALA A 28 15.35 10.40 -2.63
C ALA A 28 16.08 11.44 -1.76
N SER A 29 15.55 11.77 -0.58
CA SER A 29 16.20 12.70 0.37
C SER A 29 17.52 12.16 0.92
N LEU A 30 17.74 10.86 0.86
CA LEU A 30 19.01 10.21 1.22
C LEU A 30 20.03 10.18 0.06
N GLY A 31 19.71 10.83 -1.07
CA GLY A 31 20.60 10.92 -2.24
C GLY A 31 20.59 9.67 -3.14
N SER A 32 19.57 8.82 -3.04
CA SER A 32 19.39 7.68 -3.94
C SER A 32 18.22 7.95 -4.89
N GLU A 33 18.42 7.67 -6.17
CA GLU A 33 17.31 7.58 -7.11
C GLU A 33 16.40 6.41 -6.69
N CYS A 34 15.09 6.65 -6.56
CA CYS A 34 14.12 5.64 -6.22
C CYS A 34 13.11 5.48 -7.35
N GLU A 35 12.87 4.24 -7.76
CA GLU A 35 11.89 3.90 -8.78
C GLU A 35 11.04 2.73 -8.29
N ILE A 36 9.73 2.86 -8.36
CA ILE A 36 8.79 1.78 -8.01
C ILE A 36 8.81 0.76 -9.15
N ILE A 37 9.12 -0.49 -8.84
CA ILE A 37 9.04 -1.57 -9.81
C ILE A 37 7.56 -1.84 -10.10
N ASP A 38 7.13 -1.61 -11.35
CA ASP A 38 5.75 -1.84 -11.79
C ASP A 38 5.44 -3.33 -11.84
N TYR A 39 5.24 -3.91 -10.65
CA TYR A 39 4.80 -5.28 -10.49
C TYR A 39 3.29 -5.31 -10.23
N TYR A 40 2.57 -5.89 -11.17
CA TYR A 40 1.12 -5.98 -11.12
C TYR A 40 0.68 -7.23 -10.36
N VAL A 41 0.34 -7.06 -9.12
CA VAL A 41 -0.42 -8.07 -8.37
C VAL A 41 -1.85 -8.03 -8.90
N ASN A 42 -2.34 -9.15 -9.39
CA ASN A 42 -3.71 -9.30 -9.88
C ASN A 42 -4.72 -9.21 -8.71
N GLN A 43 -4.71 -8.10 -8.01
CA GLN A 43 -5.77 -7.69 -7.09
C GLN A 43 -6.77 -6.95 -7.96
N ASP A 44 -7.81 -7.67 -8.33
CA ASP A 44 -8.93 -7.16 -9.07
C ASP A 44 -9.29 -5.74 -8.62
N ASN A 45 -8.98 -4.74 -9.45
CA ASN A 45 -9.58 -3.42 -9.37
C ASN A 45 -11.08 -3.57 -9.71
N ALA A 46 -11.79 -4.22 -8.80
CA ALA A 46 -13.18 -4.64 -8.95
C ALA A 46 -14.18 -3.50 -9.19
N LEU A 47 -13.68 -2.24 -9.24
CA LEU A 47 -14.51 -1.09 -9.61
C LEU A 47 -14.97 -1.14 -11.07
N PHE A 48 -14.23 -1.86 -11.95
CA PHE A 48 -14.53 -1.97 -13.40
C PHE A 48 -14.58 -3.40 -13.92
N GLN A 49 -14.53 -4.42 -13.06
CA GLN A 49 -14.74 -5.78 -13.51
C GLN A 49 -16.20 -5.98 -13.90
N ARG A 50 -16.39 -6.50 -15.12
CA ARG A 50 -17.71 -6.98 -15.52
C ARG A 50 -18.11 -8.14 -14.61
N PRO A 51 -19.24 -8.04 -13.92
CA PRO A 51 -19.69 -9.12 -13.04
C PRO A 51 -20.00 -10.37 -13.85
N THR A 52 -19.52 -11.50 -13.35
CA THR A 52 -19.82 -12.81 -13.92
C THR A 52 -20.73 -13.57 -12.96
N GLY A 53 -22.06 -13.50 -13.13
CA GLY A 53 -23.00 -14.32 -12.34
C GLY A 53 -24.30 -13.62 -11.91
N LEU A 54 -25.23 -14.36 -11.31
CA LEU A 54 -26.58 -13.90 -10.89
C LEU A 54 -26.57 -12.81 -9.79
N GLY A 55 -25.48 -12.62 -9.04
CA GLY A 55 -25.30 -11.50 -8.11
C GLY A 55 -24.90 -10.19 -8.79
N SER A 56 -24.70 -10.21 -10.09
CA SER A 56 -24.15 -9.13 -10.90
C SER A 56 -25.14 -8.00 -11.16
N ALA A 57 -26.43 -8.28 -11.32
CA ALA A 57 -27.42 -7.28 -11.71
C ALA A 57 -27.59 -6.15 -10.68
N ALA A 58 -27.55 -6.47 -9.38
CA ALA A 58 -27.60 -5.46 -8.32
C ALA A 58 -26.30 -4.67 -8.20
N HIS A 59 -25.16 -5.30 -8.48
CA HIS A 59 -23.87 -4.64 -8.56
C HIS A 59 -23.79 -3.73 -9.79
N ASP A 60 -24.30 -4.20 -10.94
CA ASP A 60 -24.33 -3.43 -12.18
C ASP A 60 -25.25 -2.20 -12.07
N ALA A 61 -26.41 -2.36 -11.46
CA ALA A 61 -27.33 -1.26 -11.18
C ALA A 61 -26.71 -0.23 -10.22
N HIS A 62 -26.04 -0.69 -9.16
CA HIS A 62 -25.32 0.20 -8.25
C HIS A 62 -24.16 0.91 -8.95
N THR A 63 -23.37 0.18 -9.74
CA THR A 63 -22.25 0.75 -10.50
C THR A 63 -22.74 1.75 -11.54
N ALA A 64 -23.85 1.47 -12.23
CA ALA A 64 -24.46 2.38 -13.18
C ALA A 64 -24.95 3.68 -12.52
N LEU A 65 -25.61 3.58 -11.36
CA LEU A 65 -26.09 4.73 -10.58
C LEU A 65 -24.94 5.61 -10.04
N HIS A 66 -23.82 4.99 -9.71
CA HIS A 66 -22.66 5.67 -9.11
C HIS A 66 -21.47 5.79 -10.07
N TYR A 67 -21.66 5.52 -11.36
CA TYR A 67 -20.57 5.46 -12.34
C TYR A 67 -19.74 6.74 -12.38
N GLY A 68 -20.37 7.91 -12.40
CA GLY A 68 -19.66 9.19 -12.43
C GLY A 68 -18.71 9.39 -11.24
N PRO A 69 -19.20 9.31 -9.99
CA PRO A 69 -18.33 9.39 -8.80
C PRO A 69 -17.25 8.30 -8.73
N LEU A 70 -17.55 7.07 -9.12
CA LEU A 70 -16.59 5.98 -9.13
C LEU A 70 -15.49 6.22 -10.17
N LYS A 71 -15.87 6.65 -11.37
CA LYS A 71 -14.94 7.02 -12.44
C LYS A 71 -14.06 8.19 -12.01
N ALA A 72 -14.64 9.25 -11.44
CA ALA A 72 -13.88 10.40 -10.98
C ALA A 72 -12.87 10.01 -9.87
N ARG A 73 -13.25 9.12 -8.97
CA ARG A 73 -12.34 8.57 -7.96
C ARG A 73 -11.19 7.80 -8.62
N TYR A 74 -11.49 6.89 -9.54
CA TYR A 74 -10.50 6.13 -10.31
C TYR A 74 -9.50 7.06 -11.00
N GLU A 75 -10.01 8.02 -11.76
CA GLU A 75 -9.19 8.98 -12.52
C GLU A 75 -8.27 9.81 -11.61
N ARG A 76 -8.72 10.14 -10.39
CA ARG A 76 -7.89 10.85 -9.40
C ARG A 76 -6.75 9.98 -8.86
N PHE A 77 -6.98 8.70 -8.60
CA PHE A 77 -5.92 7.78 -8.20
C PHE A 77 -4.88 7.60 -9.30
N GLU A 78 -5.33 7.38 -10.54
CA GLU A 78 -4.45 7.27 -11.71
C GLU A 78 -3.67 8.57 -11.97
N ALA A 79 -4.31 9.72 -11.83
CA ALA A 79 -3.65 11.01 -11.96
C ALA A 79 -2.58 11.21 -10.88
N PHE A 80 -2.91 10.91 -9.62
CA PHE A 80 -1.94 10.98 -8.52
C PHE A 80 -0.72 10.08 -8.78
N SER A 81 -0.95 8.83 -9.18
CA SER A 81 0.11 7.88 -9.50
C SER A 81 1.02 8.43 -10.62
N ARG A 82 0.43 8.87 -11.72
CA ARG A 82 1.16 9.39 -12.88
C ARG A 82 1.95 10.67 -12.58
N GLU A 83 1.40 11.55 -11.73
CA GLU A 83 1.99 12.87 -11.46
C GLU A 83 3.02 12.86 -10.34
N ASN A 84 2.92 11.91 -9.41
CA ASN A 84 3.68 11.95 -8.16
C ASN A 84 4.57 10.74 -7.90
N LEU A 85 4.40 9.62 -8.63
CA LEU A 85 5.19 8.40 -8.43
C LEU A 85 6.13 8.16 -9.61
N ASN A 86 7.38 7.82 -9.31
CA ASN A 86 8.36 7.38 -10.29
C ASN A 86 8.28 5.86 -10.47
N ILE A 87 7.53 5.43 -11.47
CA ILE A 87 7.22 4.03 -11.74
C ILE A 87 8.05 3.56 -12.92
N SER A 88 8.58 2.33 -12.85
CA SER A 88 9.38 1.75 -13.94
C SER A 88 8.59 1.70 -15.25
N GLY A 89 9.30 1.94 -16.35
CA GLY A 89 8.69 2.01 -17.69
C GLY A 89 8.16 0.66 -18.21
N ARG A 90 8.48 -0.45 -17.53
CA ARG A 90 8.01 -1.80 -17.87
C ARG A 90 7.19 -2.37 -16.72
N ARG A 91 6.02 -2.91 -17.05
CA ARG A 91 5.17 -3.67 -16.14
C ARG A 91 5.54 -5.15 -16.17
N TYR A 92 5.59 -5.73 -14.97
CA TYR A 92 5.84 -7.15 -14.75
C TYR A 92 4.62 -7.81 -14.13
N GLN A 93 4.31 -9.04 -14.58
CA GLN A 93 3.13 -9.79 -14.12
C GLN A 93 3.48 -11.06 -13.35
N SER A 94 4.76 -11.42 -13.33
CA SER A 94 5.23 -12.64 -12.65
C SER A 94 6.64 -12.50 -12.11
N LEU A 95 6.95 -13.37 -11.14
CA LEU A 95 8.30 -13.54 -10.62
C LEU A 95 9.29 -13.88 -11.73
N GLU A 96 8.85 -14.71 -12.69
CA GLU A 96 9.72 -15.18 -13.77
C GLU A 96 10.09 -14.05 -14.75
N GLU A 97 9.16 -13.15 -15.07
CA GLU A 97 9.46 -11.98 -15.86
C GLU A 97 10.50 -11.07 -15.18
N LEU A 98 10.41 -10.92 -13.85
CA LEU A 98 11.39 -10.15 -13.07
C LEU A 98 12.76 -10.84 -13.03
N ARG A 99 12.82 -12.18 -12.98
CA ARG A 99 14.07 -12.94 -13.03
C ARG A 99 14.81 -12.80 -14.35
N GLN A 100 14.06 -12.71 -15.44
CA GLN A 100 14.62 -12.56 -16.78
C GLN A 100 14.94 -11.11 -17.15
N ALA A 101 14.50 -10.16 -16.35
CA ALA A 101 14.70 -8.74 -16.64
C ALA A 101 16.09 -8.25 -16.19
N GLU A 102 16.72 -7.44 -17.05
CA GLU A 102 17.88 -6.64 -16.66
C GLU A 102 17.41 -5.42 -15.85
N LEU A 103 17.39 -5.56 -14.53
CA LEU A 103 16.94 -4.50 -13.63
C LEU A 103 18.11 -3.58 -13.27
N PRO A 104 17.97 -2.25 -13.44
CA PRO A 104 19.06 -1.30 -13.27
C PRO A 104 19.27 -0.85 -11.81
N TYR A 105 18.87 -1.67 -10.82
CA TYR A 105 18.91 -1.29 -9.42
C TYR A 105 20.14 -1.82 -8.69
N ASP A 106 20.74 -0.99 -7.87
CA ASP A 106 21.83 -1.37 -6.97
C ASP A 106 21.30 -2.08 -5.72
N VAL A 107 20.11 -1.66 -5.28
CA VAL A 107 19.42 -2.14 -4.07
C VAL A 107 17.96 -2.37 -4.38
N LEU A 108 17.39 -3.44 -3.82
CA LEU A 108 15.95 -3.67 -3.75
C LEU A 108 15.45 -3.30 -2.36
N LEU A 109 14.42 -2.46 -2.32
CA LEU A 109 13.75 -2.04 -1.11
C LEU A 109 12.35 -2.64 -1.05
N SER A 110 12.12 -3.59 -0.12
CA SER A 110 10.76 -3.98 0.27
C SER A 110 10.20 -2.87 1.15
N GLY A 111 9.23 -2.14 0.62
CA GLY A 111 8.64 -0.97 1.27
C GLY A 111 7.59 -1.31 2.30
N SER A 112 6.87 -0.31 2.72
CA SER A 112 5.77 -0.44 3.67
C SER A 112 4.53 -1.07 3.05
N ASP A 113 3.42 -1.09 3.82
CA ASP A 113 2.15 -1.77 3.57
C ASP A 113 2.18 -3.28 3.88
N GLN A 114 1.04 -3.94 3.73
CA GLN A 114 0.85 -5.36 4.04
C GLN A 114 1.39 -6.29 2.95
N ILE A 115 2.52 -5.95 2.35
CA ILE A 115 3.14 -6.71 1.27
C ILE A 115 3.61 -8.11 1.71
N TRP A 116 3.73 -8.34 3.03
CA TRP A 116 4.08 -9.64 3.61
C TRP A 116 2.88 -10.36 4.25
N ASN A 117 1.66 -9.94 3.91
CA ASN A 117 0.44 -10.58 4.38
C ASN A 117 -0.04 -11.64 3.38
N PRO A 118 0.11 -12.95 3.66
CA PRO A 118 -0.31 -13.99 2.72
C PRO A 118 -1.82 -14.00 2.49
N LYS A 119 -2.62 -13.48 3.44
CA LYS A 119 -4.09 -13.50 3.35
C LYS A 119 -4.66 -12.53 2.31
N ILE A 120 -3.87 -11.60 1.81
CA ILE A 120 -4.33 -10.68 0.76
C ILE A 120 -4.09 -11.22 -0.66
N PHE A 121 -3.28 -12.27 -0.79
CA PHE A 121 -3.06 -12.94 -2.07
C PHE A 121 -4.09 -14.07 -2.29
N PRO A 122 -4.51 -14.31 -3.54
CA PRO A 122 -5.58 -15.25 -3.84
C PRO A 122 -5.31 -16.71 -3.41
N ASP A 123 -4.05 -17.11 -3.44
CA ASP A 123 -3.60 -18.46 -3.05
C ASP A 123 -3.33 -18.62 -1.55
N GLY A 124 -3.46 -17.52 -0.79
CA GLY A 124 -3.17 -17.50 0.64
C GLY A 124 -1.70 -17.66 1.01
N ARG A 125 -0.79 -17.47 0.04
CA ARG A 125 0.66 -17.61 0.21
C ARG A 125 1.38 -16.27 0.16
N PHE A 126 2.64 -16.26 0.58
CA PHE A 126 3.51 -15.10 0.36
C PHE A 126 3.78 -14.90 -1.12
N ASP A 127 3.75 -13.67 -1.57
CA ASP A 127 4.25 -13.34 -2.91
C ASP A 127 5.77 -13.11 -2.84
N PRO A 128 6.57 -14.00 -3.46
CA PRO A 128 8.03 -13.93 -3.41
C PRO A 128 8.61 -12.64 -4.01
N VAL A 129 7.87 -11.95 -4.85
CA VAL A 129 8.31 -10.69 -5.45
C VAL A 129 8.54 -9.63 -4.39
N PHE A 130 7.66 -9.52 -3.39
CA PHE A 130 7.83 -8.54 -2.31
C PHE A 130 8.97 -8.85 -1.34
N PHE A 131 9.58 -10.00 -1.46
CA PHE A 131 10.84 -10.36 -0.77
C PHE A 131 12.07 -10.23 -1.67
N GLY A 132 11.89 -9.73 -2.89
CA GLY A 132 12.97 -9.61 -3.88
C GLY A 132 13.57 -10.95 -4.28
N ALA A 133 12.78 -12.04 -4.29
CA ALA A 133 13.26 -13.39 -4.56
C ALA A 133 13.65 -13.64 -6.03
N PHE A 134 13.51 -12.64 -6.87
CA PHE A 134 13.95 -12.66 -8.26
C PHE A 134 15.40 -12.19 -8.45
N SER A 135 16.05 -11.69 -7.42
CA SER A 135 17.37 -11.06 -7.55
C SER A 135 18.31 -11.42 -6.40
N HIS A 136 19.61 -11.50 -6.70
CA HIS A 136 20.70 -11.64 -5.73
C HIS A 136 21.28 -10.28 -5.28
N ARG A 137 20.70 -9.18 -5.73
CA ARG A 137 21.11 -7.83 -5.32
C ARG A 137 20.91 -7.63 -3.82
N ARG A 138 21.58 -6.62 -3.26
CA ARG A 138 21.35 -6.22 -1.87
C ARG A 138 19.88 -5.89 -1.64
N LYS A 139 19.30 -6.46 -0.58
CA LYS A 139 17.90 -6.27 -0.20
C LYS A 139 17.81 -5.61 1.16
N ILE A 140 16.91 -4.65 1.26
CA ILE A 140 16.57 -3.94 2.49
C ILE A 140 15.05 -3.99 2.65
N ALA A 141 14.55 -4.16 3.87
CA ALA A 141 13.13 -4.03 4.18
C ALA A 141 12.91 -2.84 5.12
N TYR A 142 12.08 -1.90 4.70
CA TYR A 142 11.67 -0.77 5.51
C TYR A 142 10.16 -0.80 5.76
N ALA A 143 9.79 -1.07 7.00
CA ALA A 143 8.40 -1.03 7.48
C ALA A 143 7.38 -1.93 6.76
N PRO A 144 7.71 -3.09 6.13
CA PRO A 144 6.67 -4.00 5.67
C PRO A 144 5.83 -4.50 6.84
N SER A 145 4.59 -4.87 6.54
CA SER A 145 3.64 -5.38 7.52
C SER A 145 3.16 -6.77 7.13
N PHE A 146 3.04 -7.64 8.12
CA PHE A 146 2.38 -8.94 7.94
C PHE A 146 0.85 -8.84 8.04
N GLY A 147 0.32 -7.86 8.76
CA GLY A 147 -1.14 -7.66 8.91
C GLY A 147 -1.89 -8.84 9.53
N ILE A 148 -1.17 -9.83 10.09
CA ILE A 148 -1.70 -11.04 10.72
C ILE A 148 -1.03 -11.28 12.06
N PRO A 149 -1.72 -11.93 13.01
CA PRO A 149 -1.17 -12.17 14.36
C PRO A 149 -0.10 -13.26 14.38
N ARG A 150 -0.13 -14.21 13.46
CA ARG A 150 0.83 -15.32 13.34
C ARG A 150 0.88 -15.81 11.89
N ILE A 151 1.99 -16.44 11.55
CA ILE A 151 2.18 -17.08 10.23
C ILE A 151 1.29 -18.34 10.16
N PRO A 152 0.63 -18.59 9.02
CA PRO A 152 -0.06 -19.85 8.79
C PRO A 152 0.90 -21.03 8.84
N ASP A 153 0.42 -22.15 9.38
CA ASP A 153 1.20 -23.37 9.57
C ASP A 153 1.76 -23.86 8.22
N GLY A 154 3.04 -24.27 8.23
CA GLY A 154 3.74 -24.80 7.04
C GLY A 154 4.37 -23.72 6.12
N MET A 155 4.33 -22.46 6.50
CA MET A 155 4.97 -21.37 5.76
C MET A 155 6.24 -20.83 6.43
N GLU A 156 6.63 -21.41 7.57
CA GLU A 156 7.70 -20.89 8.42
C GLU A 156 9.06 -20.97 7.72
N GLU A 157 9.37 -22.10 7.07
CA GLU A 157 10.65 -22.31 6.40
C GLU A 157 10.80 -21.46 5.15
N GLU A 158 9.72 -21.31 4.38
CA GLU A 158 9.66 -20.41 3.24
C GLU A 158 9.93 -18.96 3.68
N LEU A 159 9.23 -18.52 4.72
CA LEU A 159 9.42 -17.17 5.26
C LEU A 159 10.84 -16.97 5.82
N ARG A 160 11.40 -17.97 6.51
CA ARG A 160 12.78 -17.93 7.00
C ARG A 160 13.76 -17.65 5.87
N THR A 161 13.64 -18.42 4.77
CA THR A 161 14.47 -18.25 3.58
C THR A 161 14.39 -16.83 3.02
N TYR A 162 13.19 -16.28 2.95
CA TYR A 162 13.01 -14.91 2.47
C TYR A 162 13.65 -13.89 3.43
N LEU A 163 13.36 -13.96 4.72
CA LEU A 163 13.85 -12.99 5.70
C LEU A 163 15.37 -13.00 5.84
N GLU A 164 16.00 -14.18 5.76
CA GLU A 164 17.46 -14.31 5.86
C GLU A 164 18.20 -13.71 4.66
N SER A 165 17.51 -13.55 3.54
CA SER A 165 18.09 -12.95 2.33
C SER A 165 18.25 -11.42 2.41
N PHE A 166 17.67 -10.75 3.40
CA PHE A 166 17.79 -9.31 3.57
C PHE A 166 19.07 -8.92 4.32
N SER A 167 19.74 -7.89 3.84
CA SER A 167 20.91 -7.32 4.55
C SER A 167 20.49 -6.46 5.75
N HIS A 168 19.32 -5.81 5.65
CA HIS A 168 18.72 -5.02 6.72
C HIS A 168 17.22 -5.24 6.73
N LEU A 169 16.68 -5.46 7.92
CA LEU A 169 15.26 -5.69 8.16
C LEU A 169 14.74 -4.70 9.19
N SER A 170 13.62 -4.09 8.91
CA SER A 170 12.76 -3.44 9.88
C SER A 170 11.30 -3.78 9.58
N VAL A 171 10.42 -3.59 10.53
CA VAL A 171 8.98 -3.85 10.38
C VAL A 171 8.17 -2.69 10.94
N ARG A 172 6.92 -2.57 10.52
CA ARG A 172 6.06 -1.45 10.93
C ARG A 172 5.42 -1.63 12.30
N GLU A 173 5.24 -2.86 12.75
CA GLU A 173 4.52 -3.15 13.99
C GLU A 173 5.23 -4.22 14.86
N ARG A 174 4.96 -4.17 16.18
CA ARG A 174 5.51 -5.11 17.16
C ARG A 174 5.14 -6.56 16.88
N GLN A 175 3.96 -6.80 16.28
CA GLN A 175 3.55 -8.14 15.88
C GLN A 175 4.46 -8.69 14.77
N GLY A 176 4.83 -7.85 13.80
CA GLY A 176 5.82 -8.22 12.77
C GLY A 176 7.19 -8.51 13.35
N GLN A 177 7.64 -7.73 14.34
CA GLN A 177 8.89 -7.99 15.07
C GLN A 177 8.86 -9.36 15.77
N ALA A 178 7.74 -9.69 16.45
CA ALA A 178 7.58 -10.99 17.07
C ALA A 178 7.66 -12.14 16.07
N ILE A 179 6.97 -12.01 14.93
CA ILE A 179 7.02 -12.99 13.84
C ILE A 179 8.45 -13.18 13.34
N VAL A 180 9.17 -12.09 13.04
CA VAL A 180 10.57 -12.19 12.56
C VAL A 180 11.46 -12.88 13.59
N ARG A 181 11.33 -12.54 14.87
CA ARG A 181 12.08 -13.17 15.94
C ARG A 181 11.77 -14.66 16.09
N ASP A 182 10.50 -15.04 16.05
CA ASP A 182 10.07 -16.43 16.18
C ASP A 182 10.57 -17.28 14.98
N ILE A 183 10.64 -16.70 13.80
CA ILE A 183 11.08 -17.40 12.57
C ILE A 183 12.62 -17.45 12.48
N THR A 184 13.32 -16.35 12.77
CA THR A 184 14.74 -16.21 12.47
C THR A 184 15.65 -16.15 13.71
N GLY A 185 15.08 -15.97 14.89
CA GLY A 185 15.82 -15.68 16.12
C GLY A 185 16.39 -14.25 16.20
N LYS A 186 16.16 -13.39 15.22
CA LYS A 186 16.71 -12.03 15.16
C LYS A 186 15.72 -11.01 15.69
N ASP A 187 16.19 -10.08 16.49
CA ASP A 187 15.46 -8.86 16.81
C ASP A 187 15.68 -7.82 15.71
N VAL A 188 14.58 -7.27 15.22
CA VAL A 188 14.59 -6.21 14.18
C VAL A 188 13.88 -4.97 14.71
N PRO A 189 14.26 -3.76 14.30
CA PRO A 189 13.59 -2.54 14.75
C PRO A 189 12.15 -2.46 14.24
N VAL A 190 11.29 -1.92 15.10
CA VAL A 190 9.97 -1.43 14.71
C VAL A 190 10.13 0.04 14.35
N VAL A 191 9.76 0.40 13.13
CA VAL A 191 9.94 1.75 12.57
C VAL A 191 8.59 2.36 12.17
N LEU A 192 8.58 3.67 11.97
CA LEU A 192 7.39 4.39 11.55
C LEU A 192 6.99 4.02 10.12
N ASP A 193 5.68 4.11 9.85
CA ASP A 193 5.21 4.12 8.46
C ASP A 193 5.86 5.29 7.70
N PRO A 194 6.27 5.10 6.44
CA PRO A 194 6.93 6.16 5.66
C PRO A 194 6.19 7.48 5.59
N THR A 195 4.86 7.45 5.68
CA THR A 195 4.03 8.66 5.69
C THR A 195 4.37 9.61 6.84
N LEU A 196 5.02 9.11 7.89
CA LEU A 196 5.45 9.90 9.05
C LEU A 196 6.91 10.37 8.95
N LEU A 197 7.61 10.07 7.86
CA LEU A 197 8.98 10.53 7.61
C LEU A 197 9.02 11.88 6.88
N LEU A 198 7.93 12.26 6.24
CA LEU A 198 7.86 13.49 5.44
C LEU A 198 7.40 14.67 6.28
N GLU A 199 7.97 15.83 5.98
CA GLU A 199 7.57 17.11 6.54
C GLU A 199 6.31 17.65 5.84
N ARG A 200 5.70 18.68 6.45
CA ARG A 200 4.52 19.34 5.88
C ARG A 200 4.77 19.90 4.48
N THR A 201 5.97 20.38 4.22
CA THR A 201 6.38 20.93 2.93
C THR A 201 6.40 19.85 1.84
N ASP A 202 6.87 18.64 2.16
CA ASP A 202 6.90 17.53 1.19
C ASP A 202 5.49 17.11 0.77
N TRP A 203 4.54 17.17 1.71
CA TRP A 203 3.13 16.87 1.42
C TRP A 203 2.44 17.98 0.63
N ALA A 204 2.87 19.24 0.79
CA ALA A 204 2.29 20.36 0.07
C ALA A 204 2.47 20.24 -1.45
N ASP A 205 3.57 19.65 -1.89
CA ASP A 205 3.85 19.41 -3.32
C ASP A 205 2.85 18.46 -3.97
N ALA A 206 2.39 17.45 -3.22
CA ALA A 206 1.40 16.47 -3.68
C ALA A 206 -0.05 16.90 -3.41
N ALA A 207 -0.25 17.86 -2.53
CA ALA A 207 -1.58 18.33 -2.16
C ALA A 207 -2.22 19.12 -3.32
N ARG A 208 -3.54 18.97 -3.43
CA ARG A 208 -4.37 19.78 -4.33
C ARG A 208 -5.50 20.36 -3.52
N ASP A 209 -5.96 21.55 -3.91
CA ASP A 209 -7.14 22.13 -3.30
C ASP A 209 -8.35 21.22 -3.53
N GLY A 210 -8.86 20.67 -2.44
CA GLY A 210 -10.03 19.76 -2.44
C GLY A 210 -11.37 20.47 -2.44
N GLY A 211 -11.37 21.83 -2.37
CA GLY A 211 -12.61 22.62 -2.34
C GLY A 211 -13.40 22.45 -1.04
N ALA A 212 -12.80 21.90 0.02
CA ALA A 212 -13.47 21.69 1.31
C ALA A 212 -13.63 22.98 2.15
N GLY A 213 -13.09 24.09 1.65
CA GLY A 213 -13.11 25.37 2.37
C GLY A 213 -12.13 25.41 3.54
N GLN A 214 -12.25 26.46 4.36
CA GLN A 214 -11.45 26.61 5.57
C GLN A 214 -12.14 25.95 6.76
N GLY A 215 -11.47 24.97 7.35
CA GLY A 215 -11.95 24.28 8.55
C GLY A 215 -13.02 23.23 8.25
N TYR A 216 -12.67 21.97 8.52
CA TYR A 216 -13.59 20.85 8.45
C TYR A 216 -13.13 19.73 9.38
N ILE A 217 -14.06 18.85 9.73
CA ILE A 217 -13.77 17.61 10.44
C ILE A 217 -13.54 16.52 9.39
N LEU A 218 -12.29 16.04 9.27
CA LEU A 218 -12.00 14.88 8.40
C LEU A 218 -12.33 13.58 9.13
N CYS A 219 -13.27 12.83 8.59
CA CYS A 219 -13.61 11.49 9.04
C CYS A 219 -13.11 10.45 8.03
N TYR A 220 -12.00 9.77 8.33
CA TYR A 220 -11.48 8.68 7.52
C TYR A 220 -11.84 7.35 8.18
N CYS A 221 -12.74 6.60 7.55
CA CYS A 221 -13.16 5.28 8.02
C CYS A 221 -13.02 4.26 6.89
N ILE A 222 -12.32 3.14 7.15
CA ILE A 222 -12.22 2.02 6.20
C ILE A 222 -13.59 1.37 5.99
N SER A 223 -14.43 1.36 7.02
CA SER A 223 -15.83 0.90 7.00
C SER A 223 -16.76 2.05 7.36
N ARG A 224 -18.07 1.78 7.39
CA ARG A 224 -19.05 2.77 7.87
C ARG A 224 -18.71 3.20 9.30
N PRO A 225 -18.88 4.48 9.67
CA PRO A 225 -18.46 5.00 10.96
C PRO A 225 -19.08 4.30 12.18
N GLY A 226 -20.20 3.58 12.04
CA GLY A 226 -20.75 2.74 13.11
C GLY A 226 -20.81 3.44 14.46
N ALA A 227 -20.08 2.92 15.43
CA ALA A 227 -19.99 3.46 16.78
C ALA A 227 -19.39 4.87 16.87
N LEU A 228 -18.66 5.33 15.85
CA LEU A 228 -18.09 6.69 15.82
C LEU A 228 -19.10 7.75 15.38
N ALA A 229 -20.19 7.38 14.72
CA ALA A 229 -21.16 8.33 14.18
C ALA A 229 -21.75 9.31 15.22
N PRO A 230 -22.07 8.91 16.45
CA PRO A 230 -22.53 9.85 17.49
C PRO A 230 -21.47 10.87 17.86
N TYR A 231 -20.22 10.45 17.99
CA TYR A 231 -19.09 11.35 18.34
C TYR A 231 -18.80 12.36 17.23
N ILE A 232 -18.86 11.93 15.97
CA ILE A 232 -18.67 12.79 14.81
C ILE A 232 -19.76 13.88 14.77
N ARG A 233 -21.03 13.49 14.98
CA ARG A 233 -22.15 14.44 15.05
C ARG A 233 -21.99 15.46 16.17
N ARG A 234 -21.67 14.97 17.36
CA ARG A 234 -21.43 15.84 18.52
C ARG A 234 -20.32 16.85 18.26
N LEU A 235 -19.18 16.39 17.69
CA LEU A 235 -18.08 17.28 17.37
C LEU A 235 -18.48 18.32 16.31
N ALA A 236 -19.26 17.94 15.30
CA ALA A 236 -19.79 18.87 14.31
C ALA A 236 -20.73 19.92 14.92
N GLU A 237 -21.61 19.50 15.85
CA GLU A 237 -22.50 20.41 16.59
C GLU A 237 -21.72 21.39 17.49
N GLU A 238 -20.70 20.90 18.23
CA GLU A 238 -19.89 21.70 19.12
C GLU A 238 -18.98 22.72 18.38
N THR A 239 -18.51 22.36 17.19
CA THR A 239 -17.56 23.20 16.43
C THR A 239 -18.20 24.02 15.32
N GLY A 240 -19.40 23.68 14.89
CA GLY A 240 -20.05 24.25 13.71
C GLY A 240 -19.35 23.92 12.39
N LEU A 241 -18.37 22.99 12.38
CA LEU A 241 -17.61 22.64 11.19
C LEU A 241 -18.29 21.57 10.35
N PRO A 242 -18.20 21.64 9.01
CA PRO A 242 -18.69 20.60 8.15
C PRO A 242 -17.86 19.32 8.30
N VAL A 243 -18.50 18.17 8.09
CA VAL A 243 -17.84 16.85 8.10
C VAL A 243 -17.53 16.43 6.68
N VAL A 244 -16.24 16.19 6.41
CA VAL A 244 -15.78 15.55 5.18
C VAL A 244 -15.46 14.09 5.49
N GLN A 245 -16.23 13.17 4.91
CA GLN A 245 -16.04 11.75 5.12
C GLN A 245 -15.33 11.11 3.94
N LEU A 246 -14.19 10.48 4.22
CA LEU A 246 -13.50 9.57 3.31
C LEU A 246 -13.83 8.12 3.67
N CYS A 247 -14.42 7.40 2.72
CA CYS A 247 -14.70 5.97 2.87
C CYS A 247 -13.68 5.17 2.06
N GLY A 248 -12.94 4.31 2.74
CA GLY A 248 -11.86 3.52 2.11
C GLY A 248 -12.35 2.39 1.23
N VAL A 249 -13.58 1.88 1.38
CA VAL A 249 -14.01 0.62 0.72
C VAL A 249 -15.49 0.61 0.39
N ARG A 250 -15.77 -0.18 -0.65
CA ARG A 250 -17.06 -0.74 -1.06
C ARG A 250 -18.14 -0.65 0.01
N GLN A 251 -19.11 0.13 -0.25
CA GLN A 251 -20.42 -0.08 0.39
C GLN A 251 -20.99 -1.40 -0.20
N LYS A 252 -20.96 -2.47 0.59
CA LYS A 252 -21.80 -3.64 0.34
C LYS A 252 -23.22 -3.28 0.65
#